data_40ba6cccfe16859d45102540f8472592
#
_entry.id   40ba6cccfe16859d45102540f8472592
#
_cell.length_a   1.000
_cell.length_b   1.000
_cell.length_c   1.000
_cell.angle_alpha   90.00
_cell.angle_beta   90.00
_cell.angle_gamma   90.00
#
_symmetry.space_group_name_H-M   'P 1'
#
loop_
_entity.id
_entity.type
_entity.pdbx_description
1 polymer ?
#
loop_
_entity_poly.entity_id
_entity_poly.type
_entity_poly.pdbx_seq_one_letter_code
_entity_poly.pdbx_strand_id
1 'polypeptide(L)'
;MDADADKDPFDIDLVFRLLREAVAPLPKAAMFELRDRGHDSPFEQLVSALISARTRDEVSLPVSERLFAVARTPDAMAALEEDRLVVLLQGATFPEPKARDILALSRQIAAAGAVPDTLEGLMALRGVGPKIAALTMGVGFGRPAISVDIHVHRIVNRWGYVAAATPERTMRALEAVLPERYWIEINERLVPFGKAICTGERPRCAGCLLLRQCRQVGVLPTRPGAGGPGAAPSPRRRSPRLPAAQ
;
A
#
# COMPACT_ATOMS: atom_id res chain seq x y z
N MET A 1 7.96 20.62 28.25
CA MET A 1 6.51 20.66 27.96
C MET A 1 6.14 19.27 27.50
N ASP A 2 5.34 18.60 28.29
CA ASP A 2 4.94 17.22 28.09
C ASP A 2 4.06 17.14 26.81
N ALA A 3 4.57 16.54 25.75
CA ALA A 3 3.87 16.45 24.45
C ALA A 3 2.57 15.62 24.56
N ASP A 4 2.36 14.95 25.70
CA ASP A 4 1.22 14.08 25.97
C ASP A 4 0.08 14.77 26.78
N ALA A 5 0.33 15.95 27.35
CA ALA A 5 -0.66 16.62 28.23
C ALA A 5 -1.96 17.03 27.53
N ASP A 6 -1.97 17.09 26.19
CA ASP A 6 -3.13 17.51 25.37
C ASP A 6 -3.68 16.37 24.49
N LYS A 7 -3.35 15.11 24.80
CA LYS A 7 -3.81 13.94 24.04
C LYS A 7 -4.92 13.20 24.80
N ASP A 8 -5.93 12.80 24.04
CA ASP A 8 -6.98 11.93 24.54
C ASP A 8 -6.44 10.49 24.71
N PRO A 9 -7.06 9.67 25.56
CA PRO A 9 -6.82 8.23 25.55
C PRO A 9 -7.03 7.66 24.14
N PHE A 10 -6.12 6.78 23.71
CA PHE A 10 -6.20 6.22 22.36
C PHE A 10 -7.41 5.28 22.23
N ASP A 11 -8.33 5.64 21.34
CA ASP A 11 -9.52 4.87 21.01
C ASP A 11 -9.47 4.46 19.54
N ILE A 12 -9.28 3.17 19.28
CA ILE A 12 -9.13 2.63 17.92
C ILE A 12 -10.41 2.77 17.09
N ASP A 13 -11.59 2.66 17.71
CA ASP A 13 -12.87 2.80 17.02
C ASP A 13 -13.11 4.26 16.59
N LEU A 14 -12.77 5.21 17.45
CA LEU A 14 -12.76 6.63 17.12
C LEU A 14 -11.76 6.93 16.00
N VAL A 15 -10.55 6.37 16.09
CA VAL A 15 -9.50 6.54 15.08
C VAL A 15 -9.98 6.09 13.70
N PHE A 16 -10.57 4.90 13.57
CA PHE A 16 -11.08 4.42 12.28
C PHE A 16 -12.27 5.25 11.78
N ARG A 17 -13.13 5.74 12.65
CA ARG A 17 -14.20 6.68 12.26
C ARG A 17 -13.62 7.96 11.66
N LEU A 18 -12.67 8.59 12.35
CA LEU A 18 -11.99 9.80 11.86
C LEU A 18 -11.15 9.56 10.61
N LEU A 19 -10.55 8.37 10.46
CA LEU A 19 -9.84 7.98 9.24
C LEU A 19 -10.77 7.92 8.04
N ARG A 20 -11.94 7.30 8.17
CA ARG A 20 -12.93 7.23 7.07
C ARG A 20 -13.31 8.63 6.60
N GLU A 21 -13.53 9.55 7.54
CA GLU A 21 -13.82 10.95 7.22
C GLU A 21 -12.63 11.63 6.54
N ALA A 22 -11.42 11.49 7.09
CA ALA A 22 -10.21 12.13 6.58
C ALA A 22 -9.85 11.68 5.15
N VAL A 23 -10.11 10.41 4.80
CA VAL A 23 -9.76 9.86 3.48
C VAL A 23 -10.91 9.87 2.48
N ALA A 24 -12.13 10.20 2.88
CA ALA A 24 -13.28 10.22 1.99
C ALA A 24 -13.08 11.02 0.69
N PRO A 25 -12.43 12.21 0.71
CA PRO A 25 -12.17 12.98 -0.51
C PRO A 25 -10.92 12.54 -1.28
N LEU A 26 -10.18 11.54 -0.80
CA LEU A 26 -8.89 11.12 -1.38
C LEU A 26 -9.07 9.93 -2.34
N PRO A 27 -8.20 9.79 -3.35
CA PRO A 27 -8.14 8.58 -4.16
C PRO A 27 -7.90 7.35 -3.27
N LYS A 28 -8.61 6.25 -3.54
CA LYS A 28 -8.40 4.99 -2.83
C LYS A 28 -7.01 4.38 -3.12
N ALA A 29 -6.56 3.47 -2.28
CA ALA A 29 -5.41 2.64 -2.61
C ALA A 29 -5.73 1.76 -3.83
N ALA A 30 -4.74 1.58 -4.74
CA ALA A 30 -4.94 1.04 -6.08
C ALA A 30 -5.70 -0.30 -6.12
N MET A 31 -5.41 -1.22 -5.21
CA MET A 31 -6.08 -2.52 -5.19
C MET A 31 -7.57 -2.44 -4.81
N PHE A 32 -7.92 -1.56 -3.88
CA PHE A 32 -9.32 -1.32 -3.49
C PHE A 32 -10.08 -0.58 -4.58
N GLU A 33 -9.44 0.37 -5.24
CA GLU A 33 -10.00 1.04 -6.43
C GLU A 33 -10.25 0.05 -7.55
N LEU A 34 -9.28 -0.85 -7.82
CA LEU A 34 -9.38 -1.87 -8.86
C LEU A 34 -10.51 -2.87 -8.58
N ARG A 35 -10.67 -3.30 -7.32
CA ARG A 35 -11.81 -4.12 -6.88
C ARG A 35 -13.14 -3.43 -7.18
N ASP A 36 -13.25 -2.16 -6.81
CA ASP A 36 -14.49 -1.39 -7.00
C ASP A 36 -14.82 -1.15 -8.49
N ARG A 37 -13.81 -1.30 -9.38
CA ARG A 37 -13.96 -1.28 -10.83
C ARG A 37 -14.29 -2.66 -11.45
N GLY A 38 -14.54 -3.68 -10.62
CA GLY A 38 -14.94 -5.02 -11.06
C GLY A 38 -13.80 -5.97 -11.37
N HIS A 39 -12.59 -5.70 -10.85
CA HIS A 39 -11.45 -6.60 -10.84
C HIS A 39 -11.28 -7.19 -9.42
N ASP A 40 -12.26 -7.96 -8.97
CA ASP A 40 -12.42 -8.41 -7.59
C ASP A 40 -12.06 -9.89 -7.38
N SER A 41 -11.75 -10.63 -8.44
CA SER A 41 -11.35 -12.02 -8.29
C SER A 41 -10.02 -12.16 -7.52
N PRO A 42 -9.84 -13.22 -6.71
CA PRO A 42 -8.59 -13.47 -6.00
C PRO A 42 -7.36 -13.50 -6.91
N PHE A 43 -7.50 -14.00 -8.14
CA PHE A 43 -6.42 -14.01 -9.12
C PHE A 43 -6.02 -12.60 -9.57
N GLU A 44 -7.00 -11.77 -9.95
CA GLU A 44 -6.73 -10.39 -10.37
C GLU A 44 -6.10 -9.58 -9.22
N GLN A 45 -6.58 -9.77 -7.99
CA GLN A 45 -6.04 -9.10 -6.82
C GLN A 45 -4.61 -9.57 -6.51
N LEU A 46 -4.30 -10.87 -6.66
CA LEU A 46 -2.94 -11.40 -6.51
C LEU A 46 -1.97 -10.80 -7.53
N VAL A 47 -2.36 -10.79 -8.81
CA VAL A 47 -1.55 -10.22 -9.89
C VAL A 47 -1.36 -8.70 -9.68
N SER A 48 -2.41 -7.98 -9.29
CA SER A 48 -2.33 -6.54 -8.98
C SER A 48 -1.42 -6.24 -7.80
N ALA A 49 -1.43 -7.08 -6.76
CA ALA A 49 -0.52 -6.93 -5.62
C ALA A 49 0.95 -7.08 -6.04
N LEU A 50 1.26 -8.01 -6.96
CA LEU A 50 2.59 -8.15 -7.56
C LEU A 50 2.98 -6.91 -8.38
N ILE A 51 2.08 -6.40 -9.22
CA ILE A 51 2.31 -5.19 -10.02
C ILE A 51 2.58 -4.00 -9.11
N SER A 52 1.82 -3.85 -8.02
CA SER A 52 1.93 -2.76 -7.05
C SER A 52 3.22 -2.82 -6.21
N ALA A 53 3.88 -3.98 -6.12
CA ALA A 53 5.13 -4.09 -5.38
C ALA A 53 6.18 -3.09 -5.90
N ARG A 54 6.60 -2.14 -5.05
CA ARG A 54 7.52 -1.03 -5.38
C ARG A 54 7.05 -0.11 -6.52
N THR A 55 5.80 -0.21 -6.96
CA THR A 55 5.19 0.67 -7.96
C THR A 55 4.17 1.57 -7.28
N ARG A 56 4.15 2.84 -7.65
CA ARG A 56 3.17 3.79 -7.10
C ARG A 56 1.77 3.47 -7.63
N ASP A 57 0.74 3.72 -6.82
CA ASP A 57 -0.65 3.41 -7.16
C ASP A 57 -1.12 4.06 -8.47
N GLU A 58 -0.66 5.30 -8.72
CA GLU A 58 -0.99 6.07 -9.94
C GLU A 58 -0.47 5.38 -11.22
N VAL A 59 0.48 4.46 -11.06
CA VAL A 59 1.03 3.65 -12.16
C VAL A 59 0.48 2.24 -12.13
N SER A 60 0.43 1.60 -10.96
CA SER A 60 0.02 0.19 -10.85
C SER A 60 -1.45 -0.02 -11.24
N LEU A 61 -2.33 0.92 -10.94
CA LEU A 61 -3.74 0.84 -11.29
C LEU A 61 -3.95 0.76 -12.83
N PRO A 62 -3.52 1.74 -13.66
CA PRO A 62 -3.70 1.65 -15.10
C PRO A 62 -2.91 0.51 -15.75
N VAL A 63 -1.78 0.08 -15.18
CA VAL A 63 -1.04 -1.10 -15.66
C VAL A 63 -1.85 -2.38 -15.42
N SER A 64 -2.46 -2.52 -14.25
CA SER A 64 -3.33 -3.67 -13.95
C SER A 64 -4.56 -3.71 -14.87
N GLU A 65 -5.24 -2.59 -15.07
CA GLU A 65 -6.39 -2.50 -15.98
C GLU A 65 -6.01 -2.88 -17.42
N ARG A 66 -4.87 -2.36 -17.92
CA ARG A 66 -4.35 -2.70 -19.26
C ARG A 66 -4.06 -4.19 -19.39
N LEU A 67 -3.49 -4.81 -18.36
CA LEU A 67 -3.23 -6.26 -18.38
C LEU A 67 -4.53 -7.05 -18.37
N PHE A 68 -5.47 -6.69 -17.51
CA PHE A 68 -6.74 -7.40 -17.38
C PHE A 68 -7.69 -7.18 -18.57
N ALA A 69 -7.52 -6.12 -19.34
CA ALA A 69 -8.19 -5.99 -20.64
C ALA A 69 -7.78 -7.10 -21.63
N VAL A 70 -6.62 -7.76 -21.42
CA VAL A 70 -6.11 -8.84 -22.27
C VAL A 70 -6.30 -10.22 -21.62
N ALA A 71 -6.00 -10.36 -20.32
CA ALA A 71 -6.02 -11.64 -19.61
C ALA A 71 -6.48 -11.48 -18.16
N ARG A 72 -7.67 -12.01 -17.83
CA ARG A 72 -8.28 -11.91 -16.49
C ARG A 72 -8.25 -13.22 -15.71
N THR A 73 -7.98 -14.35 -16.39
CA THR A 73 -7.98 -15.66 -15.76
C THR A 73 -6.59 -16.28 -15.74
N PRO A 74 -6.32 -17.24 -14.83
CA PRO A 74 -5.04 -17.95 -14.80
C PRO A 74 -4.65 -18.55 -16.15
N ASP A 75 -5.61 -19.19 -16.84
CA ASP A 75 -5.37 -19.83 -18.14
C ASP A 75 -5.02 -18.80 -19.22
N ALA A 76 -5.80 -17.73 -19.32
CA ALA A 76 -5.54 -16.67 -20.28
C ALA A 76 -4.19 -15.98 -20.04
N MET A 77 -3.83 -15.78 -18.77
CA MET A 77 -2.55 -15.19 -18.37
C MET A 77 -1.38 -16.13 -18.67
N ALA A 78 -1.54 -17.43 -18.35
CA ALA A 78 -0.52 -18.47 -18.59
C ALA A 78 -0.22 -18.69 -20.08
N ALA A 79 -1.18 -18.35 -20.97
CA ALA A 79 -1.06 -18.45 -22.41
C ALA A 79 -0.32 -17.26 -23.06
N LEU A 80 -0.05 -16.18 -22.30
CA LEU A 80 0.70 -15.03 -22.82
C LEU A 80 2.19 -15.38 -22.99
N GLU A 81 2.78 -14.86 -24.06
CA GLU A 81 4.23 -14.86 -24.22
C GLU A 81 4.88 -13.86 -23.25
N GLU A 82 6.07 -14.18 -22.72
CA GLU A 82 6.77 -13.34 -21.74
C GLU A 82 6.99 -11.92 -22.25
N ASP A 83 7.47 -11.76 -23.48
CA ASP A 83 7.71 -10.44 -24.08
C ASP A 83 6.42 -9.61 -24.19
N ARG A 84 5.30 -10.26 -24.53
CA ARG A 84 3.99 -9.59 -24.55
C ARG A 84 3.59 -9.11 -23.18
N LEU A 85 3.79 -9.93 -22.14
CA LEU A 85 3.48 -9.56 -20.77
C LEU A 85 4.38 -8.42 -20.28
N VAL A 86 5.68 -8.44 -20.59
CA VAL A 86 6.60 -7.32 -20.30
C VAL A 86 6.07 -6.01 -20.89
N VAL A 87 5.62 -6.02 -22.16
CA VAL A 87 5.02 -4.83 -22.80
C VAL A 87 3.78 -4.35 -22.06
N LEU A 88 2.90 -5.26 -21.64
CA LEU A 88 1.70 -4.92 -20.87
C LEU A 88 2.02 -4.36 -19.48
N LEU A 89 3.16 -4.74 -18.89
CA LEU A 89 3.63 -4.27 -17.59
C LEU A 89 4.48 -2.99 -17.65
N GLN A 90 4.73 -2.43 -18.83
CA GLN A 90 5.51 -1.19 -18.96
C GLN A 90 4.92 -0.06 -18.14
N GLY A 91 5.82 0.67 -17.46
CA GLY A 91 5.50 1.69 -16.45
C GLY A 91 5.61 1.18 -15.02
N ALA A 92 5.32 -0.09 -14.76
CA ALA A 92 5.60 -0.70 -13.46
C ALA A 92 7.12 -0.84 -13.24
N THR A 93 7.55 -0.81 -11.98
CA THR A 93 8.95 -1.10 -11.63
C THR A 93 9.26 -2.57 -11.87
N PHE A 94 10.42 -2.86 -12.47
CA PHE A 94 10.89 -4.21 -12.76
C PHE A 94 9.89 -5.06 -13.56
N PRO A 95 9.49 -4.65 -14.78
CA PRO A 95 8.47 -5.35 -15.54
C PRO A 95 8.88 -6.78 -15.92
N GLU A 96 10.15 -7.04 -16.27
CA GLU A 96 10.64 -8.36 -16.67
C GLU A 96 10.60 -9.39 -15.51
N PRO A 97 11.15 -9.13 -14.29
CA PRO A 97 10.95 -10.03 -13.16
C PRO A 97 9.48 -10.27 -12.85
N LYS A 98 8.64 -9.23 -12.89
CA LYS A 98 7.21 -9.36 -12.63
C LYS A 98 6.51 -10.23 -13.67
N ALA A 99 6.85 -10.08 -14.95
CA ALA A 99 6.31 -10.91 -16.02
C ALA A 99 6.61 -12.40 -15.76
N ARG A 100 7.86 -12.72 -15.45
CA ARG A 100 8.25 -14.11 -15.11
C ARG A 100 7.51 -14.66 -13.90
N ASP A 101 7.36 -13.85 -12.85
CA ASP A 101 6.66 -14.28 -11.63
C ASP A 101 5.15 -14.45 -11.90
N ILE A 102 4.51 -13.52 -12.63
CA ILE A 102 3.10 -13.61 -13.02
C ILE A 102 2.85 -14.83 -13.91
N LEU A 103 3.69 -15.10 -14.92
CA LEU A 103 3.55 -16.29 -15.76
C LEU A 103 3.70 -17.58 -14.95
N ALA A 104 4.70 -17.65 -14.06
CA ALA A 104 4.95 -18.83 -13.26
C ALA A 104 3.77 -19.16 -12.33
N LEU A 105 3.28 -18.14 -11.58
CA LEU A 105 2.13 -18.35 -10.68
C LEU A 105 0.84 -18.65 -11.46
N SER A 106 0.64 -18.03 -12.62
CA SER A 106 -0.56 -18.26 -13.44
C SER A 106 -0.60 -19.70 -13.94
N ARG A 107 0.52 -20.23 -14.42
CA ARG A 107 0.65 -21.65 -14.82
C ARG A 107 0.40 -22.59 -13.64
N GLN A 108 0.96 -22.29 -12.47
CA GLN A 108 0.75 -23.08 -11.26
C GLN A 108 -0.72 -23.08 -10.81
N ILE A 109 -1.37 -21.91 -10.83
CA ILE A 109 -2.78 -21.77 -10.44
C ILE A 109 -3.71 -22.42 -11.48
N ALA A 110 -3.43 -22.26 -12.79
CA ALA A 110 -4.20 -22.94 -13.84
C ALA A 110 -4.14 -24.47 -13.71
N ALA A 111 -2.96 -25.01 -13.45
CA ALA A 111 -2.75 -26.44 -13.21
C ALA A 111 -3.46 -26.95 -11.93
N ALA A 112 -3.53 -26.13 -10.89
CA ALA A 112 -4.21 -26.44 -9.63
C ALA A 112 -5.73 -26.24 -9.69
N GLY A 113 -6.23 -25.48 -10.66
CA GLY A 113 -7.66 -25.17 -10.83
C GLY A 113 -8.20 -24.09 -9.89
N ALA A 114 -7.42 -23.60 -8.93
CA ALA A 114 -7.85 -22.56 -8.00
C ALA A 114 -6.67 -21.75 -7.45
N VAL A 115 -6.92 -20.49 -7.10
CA VAL A 115 -5.98 -19.67 -6.32
C VAL A 115 -5.92 -20.21 -4.90
N PRO A 116 -4.74 -20.43 -4.30
CA PRO A 116 -4.63 -20.82 -2.90
C PRO A 116 -5.33 -19.81 -1.98
N ASP A 117 -6.11 -20.30 -1.03
CA ASP A 117 -6.94 -19.48 -0.14
C ASP A 117 -6.40 -19.42 1.31
N THR A 118 -5.11 -19.68 1.48
CA THR A 118 -4.37 -19.55 2.73
C THR A 118 -3.11 -18.71 2.54
N LEU A 119 -2.65 -18.06 3.61
CA LEU A 119 -1.40 -17.28 3.57
C LEU A 119 -0.21 -18.13 3.16
N GLU A 120 -0.11 -19.34 3.70
CA GLU A 120 0.96 -20.29 3.39
C GLU A 120 0.93 -20.70 1.91
N GLY A 121 -0.25 -21.08 1.41
CA GLY A 121 -0.42 -21.47 0.01
C GLY A 121 -0.12 -20.32 -0.96
N LEU A 122 -0.52 -19.10 -0.63
CA LEU A 122 -0.17 -17.92 -1.42
C LEU A 122 1.32 -17.63 -1.40
N MET A 123 1.97 -17.73 -0.25
CA MET A 123 3.43 -17.52 -0.12
C MET A 123 4.27 -18.63 -0.79
N ALA A 124 3.70 -19.79 -1.08
CA ALA A 124 4.37 -20.82 -1.87
C ALA A 124 4.45 -20.46 -3.37
N LEU A 125 3.66 -19.48 -3.83
CA LEU A 125 3.72 -18.98 -5.20
C LEU A 125 4.94 -18.09 -5.40
N ARG A 126 5.55 -18.19 -6.58
CA ARG A 126 6.72 -17.40 -6.93
C ARG A 126 6.44 -15.90 -6.89
N GLY A 127 7.32 -15.13 -6.25
CA GLY A 127 7.21 -13.67 -6.13
C GLY A 127 6.24 -13.19 -5.04
N VAL A 128 5.53 -14.09 -4.36
CA VAL A 128 4.54 -13.77 -3.34
C VAL A 128 5.17 -13.80 -1.94
N GLY A 129 5.31 -12.61 -1.33
CA GLY A 129 5.73 -12.47 0.06
C GLY A 129 4.53 -12.21 1.00
N PRO A 130 4.79 -12.11 2.32
CA PRO A 130 3.73 -11.95 3.33
C PRO A 130 2.76 -10.79 3.05
N LYS A 131 3.29 -9.64 2.58
CA LYS A 131 2.48 -8.47 2.25
C LYS A 131 1.51 -8.74 1.10
N ILE A 132 1.99 -9.38 0.01
CA ILE A 132 1.19 -9.70 -1.16
C ILE A 132 0.12 -10.75 -0.79
N ALA A 133 0.51 -11.78 -0.04
CA ALA A 133 -0.41 -12.81 0.45
C ALA A 133 -1.52 -12.20 1.31
N ALA A 134 -1.18 -11.33 2.28
CA ALA A 134 -2.16 -10.68 3.14
C ALA A 134 -3.11 -9.74 2.36
N LEU A 135 -2.61 -8.98 1.37
CA LEU A 135 -3.46 -8.17 0.49
C LEU A 135 -4.42 -9.04 -0.32
N THR A 136 -3.94 -10.15 -0.88
CA THR A 136 -4.78 -11.09 -1.64
C THR A 136 -5.85 -11.71 -0.75
N MET A 137 -5.49 -12.12 0.48
CA MET A 137 -6.47 -12.62 1.45
C MET A 137 -7.55 -11.59 1.78
N GLY A 138 -7.11 -10.35 2.09
CA GLY A 138 -8.04 -9.29 2.48
C GLY A 138 -8.91 -8.80 1.33
N VAL A 139 -8.29 -8.40 0.22
CA VAL A 139 -9.02 -7.73 -0.88
C VAL A 139 -9.65 -8.74 -1.84
N GLY A 140 -8.96 -9.85 -2.13
CA GLY A 140 -9.43 -10.88 -3.07
C GLY A 140 -10.40 -11.88 -2.46
N PHE A 141 -10.12 -12.36 -1.26
CA PHE A 141 -10.97 -13.36 -0.59
C PHE A 141 -11.90 -12.77 0.46
N GLY A 142 -11.78 -11.50 0.84
CA GLY A 142 -12.54 -10.90 1.93
C GLY A 142 -12.23 -11.51 3.31
N ARG A 143 -11.11 -12.22 3.44
CA ARG A 143 -10.70 -12.86 4.71
C ARG A 143 -9.79 -11.94 5.50
N PRO A 144 -9.99 -11.78 6.81
CA PRO A 144 -9.17 -10.90 7.64
C PRO A 144 -7.67 -11.24 7.54
N ALA A 145 -6.88 -10.28 7.08
CA ALA A 145 -5.43 -10.37 7.04
C ALA A 145 -4.83 -8.95 7.08
N ILE A 146 -3.78 -8.76 7.88
CA ILE A 146 -3.13 -7.46 8.01
C ILE A 146 -2.02 -7.33 6.99
N SER A 147 -2.15 -6.40 6.07
CA SER A 147 -1.06 -6.01 5.16
C SER A 147 -0.39 -4.75 5.67
N VAL A 148 0.90 -4.84 5.95
CA VAL A 148 1.71 -3.70 6.43
C VAL A 148 2.66 -3.23 5.34
N ASP A 149 2.38 -2.04 4.81
CA ASP A 149 3.29 -1.32 3.94
C ASP A 149 4.02 -0.20 4.71
N ILE A 150 4.77 0.63 3.99
CA ILE A 150 5.50 1.76 4.58
C ILE A 150 4.56 2.80 5.22
N HIS A 151 3.33 2.94 4.73
CA HIS A 151 2.35 3.88 5.29
C HIS A 151 1.78 3.33 6.58
N VAL A 152 1.27 2.11 6.57
CA VAL A 152 0.75 1.44 7.79
C VAL A 152 1.83 1.42 8.87
N HIS A 153 3.03 0.90 8.54
CA HIS A 153 4.16 0.85 9.49
C HIS A 153 4.43 2.20 10.14
N ARG A 154 4.62 3.24 9.31
CA ARG A 154 4.94 4.59 9.80
C ARG A 154 3.85 5.18 10.69
N ILE A 155 2.60 5.05 10.24
CA ILE A 155 1.47 5.74 10.89
C ILE A 155 1.12 5.14 12.23
N VAL A 156 1.02 3.82 12.34
CA VAL A 156 0.67 3.17 13.62
C VAL A 156 1.76 3.33 14.68
N ASN A 157 3.04 3.42 14.26
CA ASN A 157 4.15 3.78 15.15
C ASN A 157 4.08 5.25 15.58
N ARG A 158 3.74 6.17 14.66
CA ARG A 158 3.53 7.60 14.99
C ARG A 158 2.37 7.83 15.93
N TRP A 159 1.31 7.03 15.82
CA TRP A 159 0.21 7.08 16.78
C TRP A 159 0.65 6.67 18.17
N GLY A 160 1.72 5.89 18.31
CA GLY A 160 2.09 5.21 19.55
C GLY A 160 1.20 4.00 19.82
N TYR A 161 0.44 3.52 18.84
CA TYR A 161 -0.43 2.35 18.98
C TYR A 161 0.38 1.06 19.02
N VAL A 162 1.47 0.99 18.28
CA VAL A 162 2.51 -0.04 18.37
C VAL A 162 3.89 0.61 18.36
N ALA A 163 4.91 -0.12 18.86
CA ALA A 163 6.32 0.27 18.79
C ALA A 163 7.11 -0.86 18.13
N ALA A 164 7.34 -0.75 16.83
CA ALA A 164 7.98 -1.80 16.05
C ALA A 164 8.97 -1.22 15.02
N ALA A 165 10.15 -1.83 14.91
CA ALA A 165 11.25 -1.31 14.09
C ALA A 165 11.12 -1.67 12.60
N THR A 166 10.36 -2.70 12.24
CA THR A 166 10.18 -3.15 10.85
C THR A 166 8.71 -3.39 10.51
N PRO A 167 8.32 -3.37 9.22
CA PRO A 167 6.97 -3.70 8.81
C PRO A 167 6.50 -5.10 9.28
N GLU A 168 7.38 -6.10 9.27
CA GLU A 168 7.06 -7.46 9.69
C GLU A 168 6.77 -7.52 11.20
N ARG A 169 7.56 -6.80 12.00
CA ARG A 169 7.31 -6.67 13.45
C ARG A 169 6.04 -5.87 13.72
N THR A 170 5.75 -4.84 12.92
CA THR A 170 4.52 -4.07 13.01
C THR A 170 3.30 -4.94 12.72
N MET A 171 3.37 -5.81 11.71
CA MET A 171 2.29 -6.76 11.40
C MET A 171 1.96 -7.64 12.61
N ARG A 172 2.97 -8.29 13.20
CA ARG A 172 2.78 -9.14 14.40
C ARG A 172 2.25 -8.36 15.60
N ALA A 173 2.73 -7.13 15.79
CA ALA A 173 2.23 -6.28 16.87
C ALA A 173 0.75 -5.88 16.65
N LEU A 174 0.36 -5.58 15.42
CA LEU A 174 -1.04 -5.28 15.07
C LEU A 174 -1.94 -6.50 15.20
N GLU A 175 -1.49 -7.69 14.80
CA GLU A 175 -2.25 -8.95 15.01
C GLU A 175 -2.60 -9.18 16.47
N ALA A 176 -1.75 -8.74 17.41
CA ALA A 176 -1.99 -8.89 18.84
C ALA A 176 -2.96 -7.86 19.43
N VAL A 177 -3.09 -6.66 18.84
CA VAL A 177 -3.82 -5.53 19.48
C VAL A 177 -4.93 -4.93 18.62
N LEU A 178 -4.86 -5.08 17.28
CA LEU A 178 -5.86 -4.50 16.40
C LEU A 178 -7.08 -5.42 16.30
N PRO A 179 -8.31 -4.95 16.59
CA PRO A 179 -9.50 -5.74 16.38
C PRO A 179 -9.62 -6.24 14.93
N GLU A 180 -9.98 -7.50 14.73
CA GLU A 180 -10.00 -8.20 13.43
C GLU A 180 -10.85 -7.47 12.38
N ARG A 181 -11.93 -6.82 12.79
CA ARG A 181 -12.78 -6.00 11.90
C ARG A 181 -12.03 -4.89 11.15
N TYR A 182 -10.83 -4.52 11.60
CA TYR A 182 -9.99 -3.49 10.98
C TYR A 182 -8.81 -4.04 10.17
N TRP A 183 -8.60 -5.36 10.13
CA TRP A 183 -7.42 -5.96 9.50
C TRP A 183 -7.32 -5.68 8.00
N ILE A 184 -8.42 -5.67 7.29
CA ILE A 184 -8.45 -5.28 5.86
C ILE A 184 -8.44 -3.75 5.75
N GLU A 185 -9.28 -3.09 6.54
CA GLU A 185 -9.51 -1.66 6.43
C GLU A 185 -8.26 -0.82 6.77
N ILE A 186 -7.36 -1.32 7.63
CA ILE A 186 -6.16 -0.58 8.01
C ILE A 186 -5.30 -0.20 6.80
N ASN A 187 -5.09 -1.10 5.85
CA ASN A 187 -4.36 -0.80 4.63
C ASN A 187 -5.17 0.13 3.71
N GLU A 188 -6.45 -0.15 3.53
CA GLU A 188 -7.37 0.67 2.72
C GLU A 188 -7.33 2.15 3.12
N ARG A 189 -7.35 2.44 4.43
CA ARG A 189 -7.40 3.82 4.94
C ARG A 189 -6.03 4.45 5.12
N LEU A 190 -5.03 3.70 5.57
CA LEU A 190 -3.72 4.28 5.89
C LEU A 190 -2.87 4.57 4.66
N VAL A 191 -3.08 3.92 3.54
CA VAL A 191 -2.36 4.23 2.29
C VAL A 191 -2.72 5.64 1.80
N PRO A 192 -3.98 5.99 1.51
CA PRO A 192 -4.33 7.36 1.10
C PRO A 192 -4.03 8.40 2.19
N PHE A 193 -4.30 8.09 3.46
CA PHE A 193 -3.96 8.98 4.57
C PHE A 193 -2.46 9.25 4.66
N GLY A 194 -1.63 8.24 4.47
CA GLY A 194 -0.17 8.36 4.49
C GLY A 194 0.42 9.07 3.28
N LYS A 195 -0.26 9.05 2.15
CA LYS A 195 0.13 9.77 0.93
C LYS A 195 -0.21 11.26 1.03
N ALA A 196 -1.37 11.59 1.58
CA ALA A 196 -1.90 12.96 1.55
C ALA A 196 -1.69 13.75 2.85
N ILE A 197 -1.81 13.11 4.02
CA ILE A 197 -1.87 13.78 5.33
C ILE A 197 -0.65 13.41 6.18
N CYS A 198 -0.51 12.15 6.57
CA CYS A 198 0.59 11.68 7.41
C CYS A 198 1.82 11.29 6.56
N THR A 199 2.35 12.23 5.79
CA THR A 199 3.47 12.01 4.86
C THR A 199 4.77 11.63 5.57
N GLY A 200 5.79 11.18 4.80
CA GLY A 200 7.06 10.68 5.36
C GLY A 200 7.81 11.73 6.18
N GLU A 201 8.24 12.81 5.53
CA GLU A 201 9.12 13.80 6.16
C GLU A 201 8.37 14.91 6.89
N ARG A 202 7.28 15.42 6.31
CA ARG A 202 6.53 16.59 6.82
C ARG A 202 5.05 16.27 6.88
N PRO A 203 4.58 15.56 7.94
CA PRO A 203 3.16 15.29 8.10
C PRO A 203 2.38 16.59 8.37
N ARG A 204 1.15 16.64 7.87
CA ARG A 204 0.26 17.81 8.00
C ARG A 204 -0.54 17.72 9.32
N CYS A 205 0.17 17.76 10.45
CA CYS A 205 -0.42 17.52 11.77
C CYS A 205 -1.41 18.60 12.19
N ALA A 206 -1.19 19.88 11.86
CA ALA A 206 -2.05 20.99 12.30
C ALA A 206 -3.52 20.87 11.86
N GLY A 207 -3.77 20.24 10.69
CA GLY A 207 -5.14 20.00 10.20
C GLY A 207 -5.56 18.54 10.26
N CYS A 208 -4.85 17.70 11.01
CA CYS A 208 -5.12 16.27 11.08
C CYS A 208 -6.25 15.97 12.09
N LEU A 209 -7.32 15.33 11.63
CA LEU A 209 -8.45 14.94 12.50
C LEU A 209 -8.03 14.00 13.63
N LEU A 210 -6.92 13.26 13.46
CA LEU A 210 -6.39 12.30 14.42
C LEU A 210 -5.42 12.94 15.43
N LEU A 211 -5.20 14.27 15.40
CA LEU A 211 -4.15 14.91 16.21
C LEU A 211 -4.28 14.62 17.69
N ARG A 212 -5.49 14.64 18.24
CA ARG A 212 -5.73 14.38 19.66
C ARG A 212 -5.50 12.93 20.07
N GLN A 213 -5.68 11.97 19.15
CA GLN A 213 -5.44 10.55 19.35
C GLN A 213 -3.98 10.14 19.07
N CYS A 214 -3.21 10.99 18.37
CA CYS A 214 -1.88 10.65 17.88
C CYS A 214 -0.78 11.16 18.81
N ARG A 215 0.09 10.27 19.31
CA ARG A 215 1.25 10.59 20.15
C ARG A 215 2.37 11.31 19.38
N GLN A 216 2.31 11.34 18.05
CA GLN A 216 3.29 11.98 17.17
C GLN A 216 4.72 11.44 17.35
N VAL A 217 4.87 10.16 17.67
CA VAL A 217 6.17 9.52 17.91
C VAL A 217 7.07 9.72 16.67
N GLY A 218 8.26 10.27 16.87
CA GLY A 218 9.23 10.53 15.81
C GLY A 218 8.84 11.63 14.81
N VAL A 219 7.82 12.43 15.11
CA VAL A 219 7.46 13.60 14.32
C VAL A 219 8.21 14.81 14.86
N LEU A 220 9.03 15.43 14.01
CA LEU A 220 9.74 16.67 14.38
C LEU A 220 8.72 17.82 14.53
N PRO A 221 8.86 18.68 15.55
CA PRO A 221 8.03 19.86 15.70
C PRO A 221 8.10 20.72 14.44
N THR A 222 6.98 21.06 13.85
CA THR A 222 6.93 22.07 12.80
C THR A 222 7.28 23.43 13.43
N ARG A 223 8.32 24.11 12.92
CA ARG A 223 8.60 25.49 13.35
C ARG A 223 7.35 26.35 13.13
N PRO A 224 6.90 27.12 14.12
CA PRO A 224 5.83 28.10 13.93
C PRO A 224 6.26 29.07 12.83
N GLY A 225 5.51 29.15 11.74
CA GLY A 225 5.76 30.10 10.66
C GLY A 225 5.89 29.56 9.24
N ALA A 226 5.82 28.23 8.99
CA ALA A 226 5.98 27.68 7.64
C ALA A 226 4.66 27.10 7.04
N GLY A 227 3.54 27.74 7.28
CA GLY A 227 2.21 27.28 6.82
C GLY A 227 1.32 28.40 6.37
N GLY A 228 1.71 29.15 5.31
CA GLY A 228 0.78 29.95 4.52
C GLY A 228 0.26 29.13 3.34
N PRO A 229 -1.00 29.28 2.91
CA PRO A 229 -1.50 28.64 1.68
C PRO A 229 -0.84 29.32 0.49
N GLY A 230 -0.08 28.58 -0.31
CA GLY A 230 0.37 29.03 -1.62
C GLY A 230 1.87 29.24 -1.82
N ALA A 231 2.70 28.25 -1.53
CA ALA A 231 4.06 28.23 -2.08
C ALA A 231 4.11 27.28 -3.29
N ALA A 232 4.22 27.86 -4.48
CA ALA A 232 4.52 27.15 -5.71
C ALA A 232 5.85 26.35 -5.57
N PRO A 233 6.00 25.19 -6.24
CA PRO A 233 7.22 24.40 -6.16
C PRO A 233 8.38 25.19 -6.72
N SER A 234 9.43 25.40 -5.89
CA SER A 234 10.69 26.00 -6.28
C SER A 234 11.38 25.17 -7.36
N PRO A 235 11.93 25.75 -8.44
CA PRO A 235 12.59 25.01 -9.50
C PRO A 235 13.83 24.30 -8.96
N ARG A 236 13.94 22.99 -9.25
CA ARG A 236 15.10 22.18 -8.91
C ARG A 236 16.37 22.82 -9.49
N ARG A 237 17.33 23.18 -8.65
CA ARG A 237 18.68 23.59 -9.07
C ARG A 237 19.30 22.41 -9.84
N ARG A 238 19.60 22.64 -11.12
CA ARG A 238 20.40 21.72 -11.94
C ARG A 238 21.83 21.71 -11.37
N SER A 239 22.31 20.53 -10.99
CA SER A 239 23.71 20.32 -10.68
C SER A 239 24.58 20.62 -11.90
N PRO A 240 25.76 21.30 -11.76
CA PRO A 240 26.65 21.53 -12.89
C PRO A 240 27.19 20.22 -13.44
N ARG A 241 27.14 20.05 -14.77
CA ARG A 241 27.83 18.95 -15.45
C ARG A 241 29.33 19.18 -15.33
N LEU A 242 30.08 18.22 -14.84
CA LEU A 242 31.52 18.16 -14.93
C LEU A 242 31.91 18.02 -16.42
N PRO A 243 32.97 18.75 -16.89
CA PRO A 243 33.47 18.59 -18.24
C PRO A 243 34.15 17.24 -18.42
N ALA A 244 33.92 16.61 -19.58
CA ALA A 244 34.59 15.38 -20.00
C ALA A 244 36.10 15.65 -20.13
N ALA A 245 36.92 14.79 -19.53
CA ALA A 245 38.37 14.77 -19.75
C ALA A 245 38.65 14.26 -21.17
N GLN A 246 39.57 14.97 -21.84
CA GLN A 246 40.16 14.56 -23.13
C GLN A 246 41.16 13.44 -22.92
#